data_4b43969faec5ef6ccd369cbd15b8adac
#
_entry.id   4b43969faec5ef6ccd369cbd15b8adac
#
_cell.length_a   1.000
_cell.length_b   1.000
_cell.length_c   1.000
_cell.angle_alpha   90.00
_cell.angle_beta   90.00
_cell.angle_gamma   90.00
#
_symmetry.space_group_name_H-M   'P 1'
#
loop_
_entity.id
_entity.type
_entity.pdbx_description
1 polymer ?
#
loop_
_entity_poly.entity_id
_entity_poly.type
_entity_poly.pdbx_seq_one_letter_code
_entity_poly.pdbx_strand_id
1 'polypeptide(L)'
;MIIVFVVDGLRPDSIDAADTPTLHRLRAEGASFAASHAAFPTVTRVNAAVLATGRHPGATGILGNAMYVRDVDPVRAFSNDDWTNLVKVDRATGGRAVLVPSLAERLLAHGCRFAAVGSGSTGSSWLLNPRAAGGVGVLVNGYLDPGTLVAYPHEANARILERFGAAPAKGGRTDAYDASVDWTQTVLREYVLLELEPDVVIDWLTEPDHMQHAQSVGSPAARASIRNDDRHIDLVLRTLAARGRESHVFVVSDHGFGLNTYAVNVTRELIDAGLKTAPDSDDVVVASSGQAIGLYVKEPAAERVEKIVAFLQSCAWIGVIFTAPRRAETMLDPRGSVAGTFSLELINAYHPDRSPDVLFTFPWTSERNAYGVQGTDVGNTAGVTGSLAGTGSDHGSISPWTVRNTMLAWGPRFKRGVTVRAPAGNVDVAPTILALMGASTSGLDGRVLHEALDGGPDEEQIAVETRAHTVEASAGAYRAVVQVSEVEGRRYVDKGWRLP
;
A
#
# COMPACT_ATOMS: atom_id res chain seq x y z
N MET A 1 19.11 -9.67 -13.19
CA MET A 1 18.62 -8.47 -12.50
C MET A 1 17.11 -8.57 -12.30
N ILE A 2 16.59 -8.08 -11.18
CA ILE A 2 15.13 -7.99 -10.95
C ILE A 2 14.72 -6.52 -10.85
N ILE A 3 13.64 -6.13 -11.51
CA ILE A 3 13.04 -4.81 -11.38
C ILE A 3 11.56 -4.94 -11.02
N VAL A 4 11.12 -4.19 -10.02
CA VAL A 4 9.73 -4.07 -9.60
C VAL A 4 9.26 -2.67 -9.94
N PHE A 5 8.36 -2.53 -10.89
CA PHE A 5 7.63 -1.30 -11.13
C PHE A 5 6.40 -1.30 -10.23
N VAL A 6 6.34 -0.35 -9.33
CA VAL A 6 5.15 -0.06 -8.53
C VAL A 6 4.45 1.13 -9.18
N VAL A 7 3.29 0.90 -9.78
CA VAL A 7 2.47 1.94 -10.42
C VAL A 7 1.34 2.27 -9.46
N ASP A 8 1.49 3.39 -8.74
CA ASP A 8 0.65 3.77 -7.60
C ASP A 8 -0.82 3.89 -8.00
N GLY A 9 -1.68 3.13 -7.32
CA GLY A 9 -3.12 3.14 -7.57
C GLY A 9 -3.59 2.53 -8.90
N LEU A 10 -2.73 1.82 -9.65
CA LEU A 10 -3.09 1.22 -10.93
C LEU A 10 -4.03 0.03 -10.74
N ARG A 11 -5.27 0.15 -11.16
CA ARG A 11 -6.25 -0.93 -11.17
C ARG A 11 -6.00 -1.90 -12.33
N PRO A 12 -6.25 -3.22 -12.14
CA PRO A 12 -6.08 -4.21 -13.22
C PRO A 12 -6.95 -3.95 -14.44
N ASP A 13 -8.14 -3.33 -14.27
CA ASP A 13 -9.07 -2.99 -15.33
C ASP A 13 -8.70 -1.69 -16.09
N SER A 14 -7.65 -0.98 -15.66
CA SER A 14 -7.07 0.16 -16.38
C SER A 14 -6.02 -0.25 -17.43
N ILE A 15 -5.63 -1.51 -17.48
CA ILE A 15 -4.65 -2.00 -18.47
C ILE A 15 -5.36 -2.39 -19.75
N ASP A 16 -5.08 -1.69 -20.84
CA ASP A 16 -5.62 -1.99 -22.17
C ASP A 16 -4.58 -1.75 -23.28
N ALA A 17 -4.88 -2.20 -24.50
CA ALA A 17 -3.95 -2.10 -25.63
C ALA A 17 -3.77 -0.67 -26.16
N ALA A 18 -4.70 0.25 -25.88
CA ALA A 18 -4.69 1.60 -26.41
C ALA A 18 -3.87 2.55 -25.51
N ASP A 19 -4.09 2.49 -24.19
CA ASP A 19 -3.43 3.38 -23.25
C ASP A 19 -2.15 2.79 -22.65
N THR A 20 -2.07 1.45 -22.53
CA THR A 20 -0.95 0.76 -21.86
C THR A 20 -0.41 -0.41 -22.69
N PRO A 21 0.07 -0.16 -23.91
CA PRO A 21 0.51 -1.23 -24.81
C PRO A 21 1.64 -2.09 -24.20
N THR A 22 2.53 -1.51 -23.42
CA THR A 22 3.61 -2.23 -22.74
C THR A 22 3.08 -3.15 -21.64
N LEU A 23 2.28 -2.61 -20.72
CA LEU A 23 1.65 -3.40 -19.66
C LEU A 23 0.71 -4.47 -20.20
N HIS A 24 -0.04 -4.13 -21.26
CA HIS A 24 -0.90 -5.10 -21.96
C HIS A 24 -0.10 -6.26 -22.55
N ARG A 25 1.05 -5.97 -23.17
CA ARG A 25 1.97 -6.99 -23.69
C ARG A 25 2.56 -7.83 -22.55
N LEU A 26 3.07 -7.22 -21.48
CA LEU A 26 3.64 -7.95 -20.34
C LEU A 26 2.58 -8.87 -19.70
N ARG A 27 1.32 -8.42 -19.60
CA ARG A 27 0.20 -9.23 -19.12
C ARG A 27 -0.10 -10.43 -20.02
N ALA A 28 -0.01 -10.24 -21.34
CA ALA A 28 -0.28 -11.30 -22.32
C ALA A 28 0.88 -12.32 -22.43
N GLU A 29 2.11 -11.88 -22.28
CA GLU A 29 3.31 -12.70 -22.47
C GLU A 29 3.84 -13.34 -21.18
N GLY A 30 3.52 -12.80 -20.01
CA GLY A 30 4.02 -13.22 -18.70
C GLY A 30 3.01 -14.00 -17.87
N ALA A 31 3.19 -13.96 -16.55
CA ALA A 31 2.24 -14.44 -15.56
C ALA A 31 1.43 -13.25 -15.03
N SER A 32 0.10 -13.35 -15.14
CA SER A 32 -0.86 -12.34 -14.68
C SER A 32 -1.64 -12.88 -13.49
N PHE A 33 -1.75 -12.11 -12.40
CA PHE A 33 -2.40 -12.55 -11.17
C PHE A 33 -3.81 -11.96 -11.08
N ALA A 34 -4.83 -12.78 -11.33
CA ALA A 34 -6.23 -12.34 -11.33
C ALA A 34 -6.78 -12.08 -9.91
N ALA A 35 -6.16 -12.65 -8.89
CA ALA A 35 -6.52 -12.50 -7.49
C ALA A 35 -5.35 -11.93 -6.68
N SER A 36 -4.77 -10.83 -7.14
CA SER A 36 -3.75 -10.08 -6.40
C SER A 36 -4.40 -9.13 -5.38
N HIS A 37 -3.77 -9.00 -4.21
CA HIS A 37 -4.28 -8.27 -3.06
C HIS A 37 -3.27 -7.24 -2.56
N ALA A 38 -3.73 -6.00 -2.40
CA ALA A 38 -3.08 -5.03 -1.53
C ALA A 38 -3.20 -5.47 -0.07
N ALA A 39 -2.21 -5.16 0.76
CA ALA A 39 -2.36 -5.29 2.21
C ALA A 39 -3.34 -4.23 2.73
N PHE A 40 -4.18 -4.63 3.69
CA PHE A 40 -5.16 -3.73 4.29
C PHE A 40 -4.60 -3.10 5.60
N PRO A 41 -4.79 -1.79 5.85
CA PRO A 41 -5.47 -0.79 5.00
C PRO A 41 -4.81 -0.60 3.63
N THR A 42 -5.64 -0.47 2.58
CA THR A 42 -5.19 -0.41 1.19
C THR A 42 -4.68 0.98 0.83
N VAL A 43 -3.57 1.36 1.47
CA VAL A 43 -2.96 2.68 1.36
C VAL A 43 -1.46 2.58 1.06
N THR A 44 -0.95 3.62 0.43
CA THR A 44 0.40 3.71 -0.13
C THR A 44 1.49 3.31 0.86
N ARG A 45 1.52 3.89 2.07
CA ARG A 45 2.65 3.70 3.01
C ARG A 45 2.63 2.33 3.66
N VAL A 46 1.44 1.77 3.89
CA VAL A 46 1.28 0.38 4.33
C VAL A 46 1.86 -0.57 3.28
N ASN A 47 1.46 -0.40 2.01
CA ASN A 47 1.91 -1.28 0.94
C ASN A 47 3.36 -1.04 0.53
N ALA A 48 3.90 0.17 0.67
CA ALA A 48 5.33 0.43 0.52
C ALA A 48 6.16 -0.38 1.54
N ALA A 49 5.76 -0.37 2.81
CA ALA A 49 6.41 -1.16 3.84
C ALA A 49 6.26 -2.67 3.60
N VAL A 50 5.10 -3.12 3.14
CA VAL A 50 4.84 -4.55 2.82
C VAL A 50 5.69 -5.02 1.65
N LEU A 51 5.74 -4.26 0.55
CA LEU A 51 6.60 -4.56 -0.62
C LEU A 51 8.08 -4.59 -0.24
N ALA A 52 8.51 -3.63 0.59
CA ALA A 52 9.89 -3.51 1.01
C ALA A 52 10.33 -4.53 2.08
N THR A 53 9.43 -5.32 2.65
CA THR A 53 9.77 -6.23 3.76
C THR A 53 9.29 -7.67 3.55
N GLY A 54 8.24 -7.88 2.75
CA GLY A 54 7.53 -9.17 2.67
C GLY A 54 6.79 -9.53 3.96
N ARG A 55 6.44 -8.52 4.79
CA ARG A 55 5.75 -8.68 6.06
C ARG A 55 4.48 -7.86 6.10
N HIS A 56 3.47 -8.36 6.77
CA HIS A 56 2.18 -7.68 6.93
C HIS A 56 2.25 -6.42 7.84
N PRO A 57 1.24 -5.53 7.77
CA PRO A 57 1.23 -4.27 8.51
C PRO A 57 1.45 -4.43 10.00
N GLY A 58 0.84 -5.44 10.65
CA GLY A 58 1.05 -5.72 12.07
C GLY A 58 2.51 -6.06 12.41
N ALA A 59 3.24 -6.71 11.50
CA ALA A 59 4.64 -7.03 11.69
C ALA A 59 5.56 -5.84 11.35
N THR A 60 5.24 -5.05 10.32
CA THR A 60 6.03 -3.87 9.96
C THR A 60 5.87 -2.72 10.93
N GLY A 61 4.72 -2.64 11.62
CA GLY A 61 4.34 -1.52 12.48
C GLY A 61 3.88 -0.27 11.71
N ILE A 62 3.78 -0.34 10.38
CA ILE A 62 3.23 0.72 9.52
C ILE A 62 1.78 0.36 9.22
N LEU A 63 0.86 1.02 9.91
CA LEU A 63 -0.56 0.63 9.96
C LEU A 63 -1.50 1.60 9.22
N GLY A 64 -0.96 2.66 8.62
CA GLY A 64 -1.75 3.65 7.89
C GLY A 64 -0.89 4.72 7.24
N ASN A 65 -1.52 5.57 6.43
CA ASN A 65 -0.90 6.80 5.92
C ASN A 65 -0.75 7.87 7.01
N ALA A 66 -1.58 7.80 8.06
CA ALA A 66 -1.40 8.53 9.30
C ALA A 66 -1.24 7.52 10.45
N MET A 67 -0.34 7.82 11.37
CA MET A 67 -0.03 6.97 12.53
C MET A 67 0.00 7.80 13.80
N TYR A 68 -0.32 7.15 14.91
CA TYR A 68 -0.11 7.69 16.24
C TYR A 68 0.96 6.86 16.96
N VAL A 69 2.05 7.53 17.34
CA VAL A 69 3.12 6.95 18.16
C VAL A 69 3.34 7.89 19.32
N ARG A 70 2.89 7.50 20.49
CA ARG A 70 2.85 8.36 21.71
C ARG A 70 4.20 8.98 22.03
N ASP A 71 5.30 8.25 21.85
CA ASP A 71 6.65 8.72 22.15
C ASP A 71 7.16 9.77 21.16
N VAL A 72 6.47 9.95 20.03
CA VAL A 72 6.79 10.94 18.98
C VAL A 72 5.91 12.18 19.11
N ASP A 73 4.61 11.97 19.22
CA ASP A 73 3.62 13.02 19.48
C ASP A 73 2.54 12.46 20.40
N PRO A 74 2.45 12.93 21.67
CA PRO A 74 1.49 12.40 22.64
C PRO A 74 0.05 12.85 22.39
N VAL A 75 -0.18 13.80 21.46
CA VAL A 75 -1.47 14.47 21.26
C VAL A 75 -2.10 14.15 19.91
N ARG A 76 -1.28 13.96 18.86
CA ARG A 76 -1.77 13.91 17.47
C ARG A 76 -1.19 12.73 16.70
N ALA A 77 -2.00 12.22 15.78
CA ALA A 77 -1.48 11.41 14.69
C ALA A 77 -0.68 12.29 13.71
N PHE A 78 0.35 11.74 13.10
CA PHE A 78 1.17 12.41 12.09
C PHE A 78 1.08 11.68 10.75
N SER A 79 1.24 12.42 9.66
CA SER A 79 1.31 11.85 8.32
C SER A 79 2.65 11.17 8.08
N ASN A 80 2.61 9.97 7.48
CA ASN A 80 3.77 9.25 6.97
C ASN A 80 4.18 9.72 5.56
N ASP A 81 3.51 10.73 5.01
CA ASP A 81 3.83 11.33 3.72
C ASP A 81 5.20 12.01 3.72
N ASP A 82 5.53 12.65 4.82
CA ASP A 82 6.81 13.28 5.06
C ASP A 82 7.77 12.29 5.76
N TRP A 83 8.88 11.96 5.10
CA TRP A 83 9.93 11.10 5.64
C TRP A 83 10.53 11.59 6.97
N THR A 84 10.50 12.90 7.22
CA THR A 84 11.04 13.47 8.47
C THR A 84 10.26 12.98 9.69
N ASN A 85 8.96 12.72 9.53
CA ASN A 85 8.15 12.12 10.59
C ASN A 85 8.55 10.65 10.84
N LEU A 86 8.81 9.89 9.79
CA LEU A 86 9.31 8.51 9.92
C LEU A 86 10.69 8.47 10.58
N VAL A 87 11.58 9.42 10.26
CA VAL A 87 12.88 9.57 10.92
C VAL A 87 12.73 9.93 12.41
N LYS A 88 11.73 10.77 12.78
CA LYS A 88 11.43 11.01 14.20
C LYS A 88 11.02 9.73 14.92
N VAL A 89 10.15 8.93 14.30
CA VAL A 89 9.76 7.60 14.83
C VAL A 89 10.98 6.70 14.96
N ASP A 90 11.83 6.65 13.93
CA ASP A 90 13.04 5.80 13.93
C ASP A 90 13.98 6.16 15.09
N ARG A 91 14.21 7.46 15.32
CA ARG A 91 15.03 7.94 16.44
C ARG A 91 14.38 7.65 17.80
N ALA A 92 13.10 7.95 17.97
CA ALA A 92 12.38 7.75 19.22
C ALA A 92 12.30 6.25 19.61
N THR A 93 12.30 5.36 18.63
CA THR A 93 12.18 3.91 18.85
C THR A 93 13.50 3.15 18.76
N GLY A 94 14.63 3.86 18.70
CA GLY A 94 15.95 3.22 18.60
C GLY A 94 16.17 2.45 17.30
N GLY A 95 15.78 3.04 16.16
CA GLY A 95 15.95 2.44 14.84
C GLY A 95 14.81 1.49 14.46
N ARG A 96 13.61 1.64 15.02
CA ARG A 96 12.47 0.74 14.83
C ARG A 96 11.22 1.46 14.30
N ALA A 97 11.36 2.40 13.37
CA ALA A 97 10.20 2.93 12.67
C ALA A 97 9.52 1.80 11.87
N VAL A 98 10.31 1.03 11.12
CA VAL A 98 9.92 -0.26 10.55
C VAL A 98 10.46 -1.35 11.47
N LEU A 99 9.58 -2.21 11.99
CA LEU A 99 9.91 -3.16 13.07
C LEU A 99 10.66 -4.41 12.60
N VAL A 100 10.80 -4.60 11.30
CA VAL A 100 11.39 -5.79 10.68
C VAL A 100 12.44 -5.41 9.65
N PRO A 101 13.43 -6.29 9.34
CA PRO A 101 14.40 -6.02 8.29
C PRO A 101 13.75 -5.84 6.92
N SER A 102 14.24 -4.86 6.17
CA SER A 102 13.83 -4.61 4.79
C SER A 102 14.43 -5.61 3.80
N LEU A 103 13.85 -5.69 2.61
CA LEU A 103 14.39 -6.43 1.47
C LEU A 103 15.82 -5.95 1.14
N ALA A 104 16.09 -4.64 1.21
CA ALA A 104 17.42 -4.09 0.99
C ALA A 104 18.46 -4.65 1.99
N GLU A 105 18.12 -4.73 3.27
CA GLU A 105 19.00 -5.31 4.31
C GLU A 105 19.23 -6.80 4.07
N ARG A 106 18.20 -7.55 3.70
CA ARG A 106 18.31 -9.01 3.39
C ARG A 106 19.16 -9.26 2.15
N LEU A 107 18.98 -8.45 1.10
CA LEU A 107 19.78 -8.53 -0.12
C LEU A 107 21.25 -8.16 0.13
N LEU A 108 21.51 -7.11 0.92
CA LEU A 108 22.88 -6.76 1.31
C LEU A 108 23.56 -7.88 2.08
N ALA A 109 22.85 -8.53 3.02
CA ALA A 109 23.35 -9.68 3.76
C ALA A 109 23.66 -10.89 2.86
N HIS A 110 23.03 -10.97 1.68
CA HIS A 110 23.27 -11.97 0.64
C HIS A 110 24.34 -11.53 -0.39
N GLY A 111 24.91 -10.33 -0.23
CA GLY A 111 25.93 -9.80 -1.15
C GLY A 111 25.34 -9.16 -2.42
N CYS A 112 24.04 -8.87 -2.45
CA CYS A 112 23.35 -8.25 -3.58
C CYS A 112 23.21 -6.75 -3.42
N ARG A 113 23.27 -6.02 -4.53
CA ARG A 113 23.09 -4.56 -4.59
C ARG A 113 21.61 -4.21 -4.80
N PHE A 114 21.11 -3.28 -4.03
CA PHE A 114 19.73 -2.84 -4.07
C PHE A 114 19.62 -1.35 -4.36
N ALA A 115 18.62 -0.97 -5.15
CA ALA A 115 18.24 0.44 -5.34
C ALA A 115 16.72 0.60 -5.24
N ALA A 116 16.29 1.70 -4.63
CA ALA A 116 14.91 2.17 -4.67
C ALA A 116 14.87 3.54 -5.34
N VAL A 117 13.94 3.73 -6.27
CA VAL A 117 13.69 4.99 -6.97
C VAL A 117 12.22 5.33 -6.82
N GLY A 118 11.87 6.54 -6.40
CA GLY A 118 10.48 6.94 -6.21
C GLY A 118 10.21 8.34 -6.71
N SER A 119 9.13 8.51 -7.47
CA SER A 119 8.63 9.81 -7.93
C SER A 119 7.52 10.38 -7.02
N GLY A 120 7.08 9.59 -6.03
CA GLY A 120 6.02 9.94 -5.07
C GLY A 120 6.53 10.58 -3.78
N SER A 121 5.69 10.56 -2.77
CA SER A 121 5.99 11.18 -1.48
C SER A 121 7.30 10.69 -0.87
N THR A 122 7.95 11.58 -0.11
CA THR A 122 9.23 11.26 0.53
C THR A 122 9.11 10.13 1.54
N GLY A 123 7.95 9.99 2.18
CA GLY A 123 7.68 8.92 3.13
C GLY A 123 7.56 7.55 2.47
N SER A 124 6.83 7.43 1.35
CA SER A 124 6.76 6.15 0.61
C SER A 124 8.14 5.73 0.11
N SER A 125 8.91 6.66 -0.46
CA SER A 125 10.28 6.37 -0.91
C SER A 125 11.19 5.94 0.23
N TRP A 126 11.12 6.61 1.39
CA TRP A 126 11.90 6.23 2.57
C TRP A 126 11.56 4.81 3.05
N LEU A 127 10.29 4.42 3.03
CA LEU A 127 9.83 3.08 3.43
C LEU A 127 10.35 1.97 2.51
N LEU A 128 10.67 2.28 1.24
CA LEU A 128 11.27 1.29 0.32
C LEU A 128 12.70 0.93 0.73
N ASN A 129 13.44 1.86 1.33
CA ASN A 129 14.79 1.61 1.84
C ASN A 129 15.12 2.49 3.07
N PRO A 130 14.60 2.16 4.26
CA PRO A 130 14.76 2.98 5.45
C PRO A 130 16.20 3.03 5.97
N ARG A 131 17.09 2.17 5.45
CA ARG A 131 18.51 2.11 5.85
C ARG A 131 19.47 2.69 4.81
N ALA A 132 18.97 3.32 3.76
CA ALA A 132 19.81 3.92 2.72
C ALA A 132 20.79 4.97 3.28
N ALA A 133 20.36 5.80 4.23
CA ALA A 133 21.24 6.76 4.93
C ALA A 133 22.38 6.09 5.73
N GLY A 134 22.21 4.82 6.12
CA GLY A 134 23.21 3.98 6.77
C GLY A 134 24.07 3.16 5.80
N GLY A 135 23.99 3.41 4.51
CA GLY A 135 24.80 2.73 3.48
C GLY A 135 24.20 1.41 2.98
N VAL A 136 22.93 1.11 3.28
CA VAL A 136 22.25 -0.07 2.75
C VAL A 136 21.65 0.27 1.38
N GLY A 137 22.35 -0.03 0.30
CA GLY A 137 21.90 0.24 -1.07
C GLY A 137 21.72 1.73 -1.38
N VAL A 138 20.88 2.01 -2.35
CA VAL A 138 20.62 3.38 -2.84
C VAL A 138 19.14 3.71 -2.73
N LEU A 139 18.83 4.96 -2.40
CA LEU A 139 17.50 5.54 -2.46
C LEU A 139 17.56 6.84 -3.27
N VAL A 140 16.67 6.98 -4.25
CA VAL A 140 16.45 8.21 -5.02
C VAL A 140 14.99 8.62 -4.86
N ASN A 141 14.75 9.91 -4.61
CA ASN A 141 13.40 10.46 -4.58
C ASN A 141 13.32 11.73 -5.45
N GLY A 142 12.34 11.75 -6.37
CA GLY A 142 12.09 12.85 -7.27
C GLY A 142 10.95 13.79 -6.87
N TYR A 143 10.40 13.60 -5.68
CA TYR A 143 9.29 14.38 -5.17
C TYR A 143 9.73 15.16 -3.93
N LEU A 144 10.12 16.41 -4.10
CA LEU A 144 10.81 17.11 -3.04
C LEU A 144 10.21 18.47 -2.73
N ASP A 145 10.22 18.77 -1.42
CA ASP A 145 10.27 20.14 -0.96
C ASP A 145 11.68 20.71 -1.15
N PRO A 146 11.84 22.02 -1.43
CA PRO A 146 13.14 22.66 -1.59
C PRO A 146 14.06 22.38 -0.39
N GLY A 147 15.29 21.95 -0.67
CA GLY A 147 16.32 21.67 0.34
C GLY A 147 16.33 20.23 0.90
N THR A 148 15.47 19.35 0.44
CA THR A 148 15.51 17.92 0.78
C THR A 148 16.57 17.20 -0.05
N LEU A 149 17.22 16.17 0.49
CA LEU A 149 18.12 15.31 -0.28
C LEU A 149 17.34 14.51 -1.31
N VAL A 150 17.81 14.50 -2.54
CA VAL A 150 17.21 13.68 -3.62
C VAL A 150 17.64 12.22 -3.54
N ALA A 151 18.78 11.91 -2.91
CA ALA A 151 19.28 10.55 -2.85
C ALA A 151 20.17 10.25 -1.63
N TYR A 152 20.25 8.97 -1.30
CA TYR A 152 21.23 8.39 -0.41
C TYR A 152 21.97 7.22 -1.12
N PRO A 153 23.27 7.02 -0.84
CA PRO A 153 24.13 7.84 0.04
C PRO A 153 24.42 9.22 -0.54
N HIS A 154 25.10 10.07 0.22
CA HIS A 154 25.41 11.47 -0.17
C HIS A 154 26.18 11.58 -1.50
N GLU A 155 27.04 10.62 -1.79
CA GLU A 155 27.81 10.58 -3.05
C GLU A 155 26.87 10.41 -4.26
N ALA A 156 25.85 9.55 -4.14
CA ALA A 156 24.83 9.38 -5.17
C ALA A 156 24.03 10.68 -5.37
N ASN A 157 23.68 11.36 -4.28
CA ASN A 157 22.99 12.65 -4.34
C ASN A 157 23.84 13.71 -5.09
N ALA A 158 25.13 13.84 -4.78
CA ALA A 158 26.02 14.79 -5.45
C ALA A 158 26.12 14.51 -6.95
N ARG A 159 26.29 13.26 -7.34
CA ARG A 159 26.35 12.84 -8.76
C ARG A 159 25.04 13.12 -9.50
N ILE A 160 23.90 12.85 -8.88
CA ILE A 160 22.58 13.09 -9.47
C ILE A 160 22.37 14.59 -9.68
N LEU A 161 22.66 15.42 -8.69
CA LEU A 161 22.53 16.88 -8.80
C LEU A 161 23.46 17.47 -9.86
N GLU A 162 24.71 16.99 -9.96
CA GLU A 162 25.68 17.44 -10.98
C GLU A 162 25.18 17.11 -12.40
N ARG A 163 24.61 15.94 -12.62
CA ARG A 163 24.29 15.45 -13.96
C ARG A 163 22.87 15.78 -14.41
N PHE A 164 21.90 15.71 -13.52
CA PHE A 164 20.48 15.84 -13.85
C PHE A 164 19.83 17.09 -13.27
N GLY A 165 20.56 17.84 -12.44
CA GLY A 165 20.01 18.98 -11.72
C GLY A 165 19.09 18.58 -10.57
N ALA A 166 18.43 19.57 -9.99
CA ALA A 166 17.45 19.36 -8.93
C ALA A 166 16.20 18.65 -9.47
N ALA A 167 15.58 17.84 -8.62
CA ALA A 167 14.26 17.29 -8.93
C ALA A 167 13.24 18.42 -9.14
N PRO A 168 12.22 18.21 -9.98
CA PRO A 168 11.18 19.20 -10.23
C PRO A 168 10.49 19.62 -8.94
N ALA A 169 10.06 20.87 -8.86
CA ALA A 169 9.20 21.32 -7.78
C ALA A 169 7.87 20.58 -7.82
N LYS A 170 7.31 20.32 -6.62
CA LYS A 170 5.97 19.74 -6.47
C LYS A 170 4.95 20.58 -7.24
N GLY A 171 4.18 19.95 -8.12
CA GLY A 171 3.07 20.55 -8.83
C GLY A 171 1.90 20.91 -7.91
N GLY A 172 0.93 21.68 -8.42
CA GLY A 172 -0.34 21.91 -7.75
C GLY A 172 -1.18 20.65 -7.64
N ARG A 173 -2.22 20.73 -6.82
CA ARG A 173 -3.12 19.58 -6.54
C ARG A 173 -3.82 18.98 -7.78
N THR A 174 -3.98 19.77 -8.82
CA THR A 174 -4.66 19.37 -10.06
C THR A 174 -3.69 19.10 -11.20
N ASP A 175 -2.39 19.27 -10.96
CA ASP A 175 -1.36 19.07 -11.95
C ASP A 175 -0.85 17.62 -11.85
N ALA A 176 -0.67 16.96 -12.99
CA ALA A 176 -0.02 15.66 -13.01
C ALA A 176 1.42 15.77 -12.54
N TYR A 177 1.89 14.73 -11.84
CA TYR A 177 3.28 14.66 -11.39
C TYR A 177 4.22 14.05 -12.43
N ASP A 178 3.84 14.12 -13.69
CA ASP A 178 4.61 13.59 -14.82
C ASP A 178 6.06 14.12 -14.86
N ALA A 179 6.28 15.38 -14.50
CA ALA A 179 7.64 15.93 -14.44
C ALA A 179 8.53 15.24 -13.40
N SER A 180 7.97 14.84 -12.25
CA SER A 180 8.67 14.06 -11.23
C SER A 180 8.94 12.64 -11.71
N VAL A 181 7.97 12.04 -12.38
CA VAL A 181 8.13 10.72 -13.03
C VAL A 181 9.21 10.80 -14.12
N ASP A 182 9.12 11.74 -15.05
CA ASP A 182 10.10 11.91 -16.13
C ASP A 182 11.55 12.09 -15.62
N TRP A 183 11.71 12.88 -14.56
CA TRP A 183 13.03 13.12 -13.95
C TRP A 183 13.56 11.84 -13.28
N THR A 184 12.77 11.17 -12.42
CA THR A 184 13.20 9.94 -11.74
C THR A 184 13.48 8.82 -12.72
N GLN A 185 12.68 8.68 -13.77
CA GLN A 185 12.86 7.67 -14.81
C GLN A 185 14.12 7.94 -15.66
N THR A 186 14.51 9.21 -15.81
CA THR A 186 15.78 9.55 -16.45
C THR A 186 16.96 9.18 -15.53
N VAL A 187 16.90 9.51 -14.24
CA VAL A 187 17.91 9.10 -13.25
C VAL A 187 18.00 7.58 -13.15
N LEU A 188 16.88 6.89 -13.13
CA LEU A 188 16.85 5.42 -13.12
C LEU A 188 17.60 4.85 -14.32
N ARG A 189 17.23 5.24 -15.54
CA ARG A 189 17.81 4.69 -16.77
C ARG A 189 19.28 5.05 -16.95
N GLU A 190 19.67 6.31 -16.70
CA GLU A 190 20.98 6.81 -17.08
C GLU A 190 22.03 6.72 -15.96
N TYR A 191 21.62 6.65 -14.71
CA TYR A 191 22.54 6.55 -13.57
C TYR A 191 22.38 5.23 -12.81
N VAL A 192 21.18 4.92 -12.30
CA VAL A 192 21.00 3.75 -11.44
C VAL A 192 21.27 2.45 -12.20
N LEU A 193 20.67 2.29 -13.37
CA LEU A 193 20.84 1.06 -14.17
C LEU A 193 22.16 0.98 -14.90
N LEU A 194 22.76 2.11 -15.29
CA LEU A 194 23.97 2.13 -16.12
C LEU A 194 25.28 2.24 -15.33
N GLU A 195 25.27 2.93 -14.18
CA GLU A 195 26.49 3.16 -13.40
C GLU A 195 26.50 2.37 -12.10
N LEU A 196 25.35 2.28 -11.40
CA LEU A 196 25.28 1.54 -10.13
C LEU A 196 25.02 0.04 -10.33
N GLU A 197 24.38 -0.33 -11.44
CA GLU A 197 24.10 -1.71 -11.84
C GLU A 197 23.56 -2.60 -10.70
N PRO A 198 22.46 -2.24 -10.04
CA PRO A 198 21.91 -3.03 -8.94
C PRO A 198 21.44 -4.41 -9.41
N ASP A 199 21.39 -5.36 -8.49
CA ASP A 199 20.84 -6.69 -8.73
C ASP A 199 19.31 -6.68 -8.61
N VAL A 200 18.78 -5.81 -7.72
CA VAL A 200 17.34 -5.62 -7.51
C VAL A 200 17.02 -4.12 -7.45
N VAL A 201 15.96 -3.72 -8.15
CA VAL A 201 15.43 -2.34 -8.13
C VAL A 201 13.95 -2.39 -7.76
N ILE A 202 13.51 -1.50 -6.86
CA ILE A 202 12.09 -1.10 -6.74
C ILE A 202 11.97 0.31 -7.31
N ASP A 203 11.17 0.46 -8.34
CA ASP A 203 10.88 1.72 -9.01
C ASP A 203 9.41 2.09 -8.79
N TRP A 204 9.16 3.17 -8.07
CA TRP A 204 7.82 3.64 -7.69
C TRP A 204 7.40 4.84 -8.50
N LEU A 205 6.45 4.64 -9.41
CA LEU A 205 5.79 5.68 -10.19
C LEU A 205 4.55 6.15 -9.42
N THR A 206 4.49 7.44 -9.07
CA THR A 206 3.44 8.01 -8.20
C THR A 206 2.10 8.20 -8.88
N GLU A 207 2.07 8.14 -10.22
CA GLU A 207 0.85 8.17 -11.00
C GLU A 207 0.33 6.73 -11.25
N PRO A 208 -0.94 6.52 -11.51
CA PRO A 208 -2.02 7.52 -11.64
C PRO A 208 -2.69 7.94 -10.31
N ASP A 209 -2.17 7.54 -9.16
CA ASP A 209 -2.79 7.79 -7.85
C ASP A 209 -3.18 9.26 -7.66
N HIS A 210 -2.21 10.17 -7.86
CA HIS A 210 -2.44 11.59 -7.66
C HIS A 210 -3.54 12.14 -8.59
N MET A 211 -3.52 11.79 -9.87
CA MET A 211 -4.54 12.24 -10.81
C MET A 211 -5.90 11.57 -10.57
N GLN A 212 -5.94 10.35 -10.08
CA GLN A 212 -7.19 9.70 -9.66
C GLN A 212 -7.81 10.39 -8.46
N HIS A 213 -7.03 10.83 -7.48
CA HIS A 213 -7.50 11.68 -6.39
C HIS A 213 -8.07 13.02 -6.90
N ALA A 214 -7.35 13.67 -7.80
CA ALA A 214 -7.69 15.01 -8.29
C ALA A 214 -8.88 15.04 -9.26
N GLN A 215 -8.96 14.04 -10.17
CA GLN A 215 -9.83 14.06 -11.36
C GLN A 215 -10.73 12.81 -11.47
N SER A 216 -10.67 11.90 -10.52
CA SER A 216 -11.35 10.60 -10.50
C SER A 216 -10.71 9.50 -11.35
N VAL A 217 -10.90 8.27 -10.86
CA VAL A 217 -10.47 7.06 -11.55
C VAL A 217 -11.14 6.92 -12.92
N GLY A 218 -10.34 6.64 -13.97
CA GLY A 218 -10.80 6.52 -15.35
C GLY A 218 -10.99 7.85 -16.08
N SER A 219 -10.73 9.00 -15.44
CA SER A 219 -10.76 10.31 -16.10
C SER A 219 -9.72 10.41 -17.21
N PRO A 220 -9.92 11.30 -18.20
CA PRO A 220 -8.93 11.52 -19.28
C PRO A 220 -7.54 11.89 -18.74
N ALA A 221 -7.46 12.63 -17.63
CA ALA A 221 -6.20 13.02 -17.01
C ALA A 221 -5.50 11.82 -16.35
N ALA A 222 -6.21 11.02 -15.56
CA ALA A 222 -5.68 9.78 -14.99
C ALA A 222 -5.20 8.81 -16.07
N ARG A 223 -5.96 8.65 -17.17
CA ARG A 223 -5.53 7.85 -18.31
C ARG A 223 -4.28 8.41 -19.01
N ALA A 224 -4.10 9.74 -19.04
CA ALA A 224 -2.90 10.36 -19.59
C ALA A 224 -1.67 10.03 -18.75
N SER A 225 -1.76 10.09 -17.42
CA SER A 225 -0.68 9.72 -16.51
C SER A 225 -0.32 8.23 -16.62
N ILE A 226 -1.31 7.33 -16.73
CA ILE A 226 -1.06 5.89 -16.96
C ILE A 226 -0.28 5.67 -18.27
N ARG A 227 -0.62 6.40 -19.35
CA ARG A 227 0.14 6.34 -20.62
C ARG A 227 1.58 6.80 -20.46
N ASN A 228 1.82 7.83 -19.65
CA ASN A 228 3.17 8.29 -19.34
C ASN A 228 3.99 7.22 -18.62
N ASP A 229 3.41 6.57 -17.63
CA ASP A 229 4.06 5.48 -16.89
C ASP A 229 4.36 4.28 -17.79
N ASP A 230 3.41 3.85 -18.62
CA ASP A 230 3.61 2.75 -19.59
C ASP A 230 4.76 3.04 -20.56
N ARG A 231 4.85 4.29 -21.03
CA ARG A 231 5.96 4.75 -21.89
C ARG A 231 7.32 4.65 -21.17
N HIS A 232 7.38 5.03 -19.89
CA HIS A 232 8.62 4.96 -19.12
C HIS A 232 9.02 3.52 -18.84
N ILE A 233 8.08 2.65 -18.53
CA ILE A 233 8.33 1.21 -18.35
C ILE A 233 8.93 0.63 -19.64
N ASP A 234 8.38 0.95 -20.83
CA ASP A 234 8.95 0.53 -22.11
C ASP A 234 10.38 1.01 -22.31
N LEU A 235 10.66 2.28 -22.00
CA LEU A 235 12.00 2.85 -22.11
C LEU A 235 13.01 2.15 -21.20
N VAL A 236 12.62 1.81 -19.97
CA VAL A 236 13.47 1.04 -19.04
C VAL A 236 13.74 -0.35 -19.59
N LEU A 237 12.71 -1.07 -20.05
CA LEU A 237 12.86 -2.40 -20.62
C LEU A 237 13.77 -2.40 -21.86
N ARG A 238 13.65 -1.41 -22.74
CA ARG A 238 14.55 -1.22 -23.89
C ARG A 238 15.99 -0.94 -23.45
N THR A 239 16.19 -0.12 -22.40
CA THR A 239 17.52 0.15 -21.85
C THR A 239 18.18 -1.13 -21.36
N LEU A 240 17.46 -1.99 -20.66
CA LEU A 240 17.96 -3.27 -20.16
C LEU A 240 18.27 -4.24 -21.32
N ALA A 241 17.37 -4.33 -22.30
CA ALA A 241 17.56 -5.19 -23.49
C ALA A 241 18.78 -4.77 -24.32
N ALA A 242 18.99 -3.46 -24.54
CA ALA A 242 20.14 -2.93 -25.27
C ALA A 242 21.48 -3.24 -24.58
N ARG A 243 21.47 -3.49 -23.28
CA ARG A 243 22.64 -3.93 -22.51
C ARG A 243 22.83 -5.45 -22.46
N GLY A 244 21.94 -6.22 -23.09
CA GLY A 244 21.96 -7.69 -22.98
C GLY A 244 21.76 -8.21 -21.55
N ARG A 245 21.20 -7.36 -20.64
CA ARG A 245 20.92 -7.78 -19.27
C ARG A 245 19.61 -8.56 -19.24
N GLU A 246 19.73 -9.83 -18.94
CA GLU A 246 18.57 -10.65 -18.61
C GLU A 246 17.86 -10.06 -17.39
N SER A 247 16.58 -9.77 -17.52
CA SER A 247 15.80 -9.15 -16.46
C SER A 247 14.53 -9.91 -16.16
N HIS A 248 14.19 -9.95 -14.87
CA HIS A 248 12.91 -10.39 -14.36
C HIS A 248 12.14 -9.13 -13.91
N VAL A 249 10.91 -9.02 -14.30
CA VAL A 249 10.08 -7.84 -14.12
C VAL A 249 8.86 -8.21 -13.29
N PHE A 250 8.61 -7.45 -12.24
CA PHE A 250 7.30 -7.34 -11.63
C PHE A 250 6.69 -5.99 -11.99
N VAL A 251 5.41 -5.97 -12.32
CA VAL A 251 4.60 -4.77 -12.31
C VAL A 251 3.52 -4.98 -11.29
N VAL A 252 3.49 -4.13 -10.27
CA VAL A 252 2.49 -4.18 -9.21
C VAL A 252 1.88 -2.80 -9.00
N SER A 253 0.66 -2.75 -8.47
CA SER A 253 0.21 -1.54 -7.80
C SER A 253 0.13 -1.81 -6.30
N ASP A 254 0.25 -0.76 -5.53
CA ASP A 254 0.16 -0.83 -4.08
C ASP A 254 -1.27 -1.04 -3.61
N HIS A 255 -2.26 -0.47 -4.30
CA HIS A 255 -3.70 -0.64 -4.09
C HIS A 255 -4.51 -0.37 -5.37
N GLY A 256 -5.83 -0.58 -5.29
CA GLY A 256 -6.79 -0.12 -6.27
C GLY A 256 -7.42 1.22 -5.87
N PHE A 257 -8.56 1.60 -6.48
CA PHE A 257 -9.25 2.88 -6.28
C PHE A 257 -10.77 2.75 -6.33
N GLY A 258 -11.49 3.63 -5.59
CA GLY A 258 -12.94 3.80 -5.66
C GLY A 258 -13.33 5.27 -5.76
N LEU A 259 -14.54 5.57 -6.28
CA LEU A 259 -15.10 6.92 -6.31
C LEU A 259 -15.71 7.27 -4.95
N ASN A 260 -15.41 8.43 -4.38
CA ASN A 260 -16.09 8.95 -3.21
C ASN A 260 -17.47 9.54 -3.57
N THR A 261 -18.55 8.99 -3.02
CA THR A 261 -19.91 9.48 -3.24
C THR A 261 -20.27 10.64 -2.31
N TYR A 262 -19.80 10.58 -1.06
CA TYR A 262 -19.86 11.67 -0.08
C TYR A 262 -18.77 11.48 0.97
N ALA A 263 -18.59 12.46 1.84
CA ALA A 263 -17.58 12.43 2.88
C ALA A 263 -18.16 12.72 4.27
N VAL A 264 -17.66 12.03 5.29
CA VAL A 264 -18.03 12.17 6.70
C VAL A 264 -16.92 12.86 7.46
N ASN A 265 -17.25 13.84 8.30
CA ASN A 265 -16.29 14.40 9.26
C ASN A 265 -16.31 13.57 10.56
N VAL A 266 -15.52 12.51 10.60
CA VAL A 266 -15.48 11.59 11.75
C VAL A 266 -15.15 12.28 13.06
N THR A 267 -14.22 13.25 13.06
CA THR A 267 -13.89 14.02 14.28
C THR A 267 -15.12 14.78 14.79
N ARG A 268 -15.89 15.40 13.91
CA ARG A 268 -17.10 16.11 14.27
C ARG A 268 -18.18 15.19 14.80
N GLU A 269 -18.40 14.04 14.15
CA GLU A 269 -19.36 13.03 14.58
C GLU A 269 -19.06 12.52 16.01
N LEU A 270 -17.77 12.27 16.32
CA LEU A 270 -17.36 11.85 17.65
C LEU A 270 -17.56 12.95 18.70
N ILE A 271 -17.32 14.21 18.35
CA ILE A 271 -17.56 15.36 19.26
C ILE A 271 -19.05 15.53 19.54
N ASP A 272 -19.89 15.51 18.51
CA ASP A 272 -21.34 15.66 18.64
C ASP A 272 -21.98 14.51 19.44
N ALA A 273 -21.37 13.32 19.38
CA ALA A 273 -21.76 12.17 20.22
C ALA A 273 -21.19 12.22 21.64
N GLY A 274 -20.38 13.22 22.00
CA GLY A 274 -19.75 13.33 23.32
C GLY A 274 -18.64 12.29 23.59
N LEU A 275 -18.10 11.69 22.53
CA LEU A 275 -17.06 10.66 22.59
C LEU A 275 -15.64 11.23 22.45
N LYS A 276 -15.52 12.44 21.92
CA LYS A 276 -14.31 13.24 21.83
C LYS A 276 -14.58 14.64 22.33
N THR A 277 -13.68 15.21 23.11
CA THR A 277 -13.90 16.49 23.80
C THR A 277 -13.81 17.69 22.86
N ALA A 278 -12.82 17.71 21.97
CA ALA A 278 -12.55 18.82 21.04
C ALA A 278 -11.73 18.31 19.83
N PRO A 279 -11.67 19.06 18.72
CA PRO A 279 -10.90 18.64 17.53
C PRO A 279 -9.44 18.30 17.86
N ASP A 280 -8.79 19.10 18.71
CA ASP A 280 -7.39 18.97 19.10
C ASP A 280 -7.19 18.25 20.43
N SER A 281 -8.23 17.67 21.05
CA SER A 281 -8.07 16.89 22.30
C SER A 281 -7.37 15.56 22.02
N ASP A 282 -6.59 15.10 22.99
CA ASP A 282 -5.84 13.85 22.91
C ASP A 282 -6.59 12.64 23.53
N ASP A 283 -7.81 12.85 23.96
CA ASP A 283 -8.65 11.81 24.58
C ASP A 283 -9.04 10.70 23.59
N VAL A 284 -9.25 11.06 22.32
CA VAL A 284 -9.36 10.14 21.19
C VAL A 284 -8.59 10.75 20.01
N VAL A 285 -7.50 10.13 19.61
CA VAL A 285 -6.72 10.54 18.44
C VAL A 285 -7.26 9.85 17.20
N VAL A 286 -7.65 10.66 16.21
CA VAL A 286 -8.15 10.16 14.92
C VAL A 286 -7.00 10.12 13.92
N ALA A 287 -6.64 8.93 13.45
CA ALA A 287 -5.65 8.70 12.40
C ALA A 287 -6.37 8.32 11.10
N SER A 288 -6.41 9.26 10.16
CA SER A 288 -7.07 9.04 8.86
C SER A 288 -6.10 8.46 7.85
N SER A 289 -6.52 7.41 7.18
CA SER A 289 -5.80 6.75 6.10
C SER A 289 -6.75 6.51 4.92
N GLY A 290 -7.10 7.59 4.21
CA GLY A 290 -8.12 7.55 3.16
C GLY A 290 -9.44 7.07 3.73
N GLN A 291 -9.92 5.94 3.25
CA GLN A 291 -11.19 5.32 3.65
C GLN A 291 -11.06 4.32 4.82
N ALA A 292 -9.93 4.28 5.50
CA ALA A 292 -9.75 3.55 6.77
C ALA A 292 -9.38 4.54 7.89
N ILE A 293 -10.06 4.44 9.01
CA ILE A 293 -9.89 5.35 10.15
C ILE A 293 -9.49 4.57 11.39
N GLY A 294 -8.33 4.91 11.93
CA GLY A 294 -7.86 4.42 13.23
C GLY A 294 -8.23 5.39 14.36
N LEU A 295 -8.77 4.88 15.45
CA LEU A 295 -9.02 5.63 16.67
C LEU A 295 -8.12 5.08 17.77
N TYR A 296 -7.32 5.96 18.38
CA TYR A 296 -6.47 5.66 19.53
C TYR A 296 -7.07 6.34 20.75
N VAL A 297 -7.40 5.58 21.79
CA VAL A 297 -8.03 6.06 23.01
C VAL A 297 -6.97 6.26 24.08
N LYS A 298 -6.86 7.45 24.65
CA LYS A 298 -5.76 7.84 25.55
C LYS A 298 -5.65 6.98 26.80
N GLU A 299 -6.70 6.54 27.36
CA GLU A 299 -6.76 5.60 28.48
C GLU A 299 -7.86 4.61 28.12
N PRO A 300 -7.51 3.54 27.36
CA PRO A 300 -8.49 2.62 26.83
C PRO A 300 -9.06 1.77 27.95
N ALA A 301 -9.93 2.38 28.76
CA ALA A 301 -10.86 1.59 29.54
C ALA A 301 -11.75 0.86 28.54
N ALA A 302 -11.88 -0.46 28.67
CA ALA A 302 -12.69 -1.29 27.79
C ALA A 302 -14.09 -0.67 27.54
N GLU A 303 -14.70 -0.12 28.59
CA GLU A 303 -16.00 0.58 28.54
C GLU A 303 -16.02 1.77 27.56
N ARG A 304 -14.91 2.53 27.43
CA ARG A 304 -14.85 3.66 26.50
C ARG A 304 -14.77 3.20 25.06
N VAL A 305 -13.97 2.18 24.79
CA VAL A 305 -13.90 1.54 23.46
C VAL A 305 -15.26 0.95 23.08
N GLU A 306 -15.94 0.27 24.01
CA GLU A 306 -17.29 -0.25 23.81
C GLU A 306 -18.30 0.85 23.47
N LYS A 307 -18.27 2.00 24.14
CA LYS A 307 -19.14 3.16 23.82
C LYS A 307 -18.88 3.71 22.42
N ILE A 308 -17.59 3.85 22.03
CA ILE A 308 -17.22 4.29 20.70
C ILE A 308 -17.73 3.29 19.65
N VAL A 309 -17.51 1.99 19.85
CA VAL A 309 -17.98 0.94 18.93
C VAL A 309 -19.50 0.94 18.84
N ALA A 310 -20.23 1.03 19.94
CA ALA A 310 -21.68 1.10 19.94
C ALA A 310 -22.22 2.30 19.14
N PHE A 311 -21.61 3.47 19.30
CA PHE A 311 -21.92 4.64 18.49
C PHE A 311 -21.68 4.38 17.00
N LEU A 312 -20.49 3.89 16.63
CA LEU A 312 -20.14 3.58 15.23
C LEU A 312 -21.14 2.59 14.63
N GLN A 313 -21.51 1.53 15.35
CA GLN A 313 -22.49 0.52 14.90
C GLN A 313 -23.86 1.12 14.62
N SER A 314 -24.24 2.22 15.28
CA SER A 314 -25.50 2.95 15.05
C SER A 314 -25.46 3.84 13.81
N CYS A 315 -24.26 4.20 13.29
CA CYS A 315 -24.10 5.11 12.17
C CYS A 315 -24.40 4.41 10.84
N ALA A 316 -25.15 5.08 9.96
CA ALA A 316 -25.45 4.56 8.62
C ALA A 316 -24.20 4.54 7.70
N TRP A 317 -23.25 5.44 7.97
CA TRP A 317 -22.01 5.59 7.22
C TRP A 317 -20.88 4.65 7.67
N ILE A 318 -21.14 3.72 8.57
CA ILE A 318 -20.15 2.73 9.00
C ILE A 318 -20.17 1.48 8.11
N GLY A 319 -19.00 1.03 7.71
CA GLY A 319 -18.79 -0.24 7.03
C GLY A 319 -18.41 -1.35 8.02
N VAL A 320 -17.16 -1.75 8.04
CA VAL A 320 -16.63 -2.82 8.90
C VAL A 320 -15.80 -2.22 10.03
N ILE A 321 -15.92 -2.79 11.24
CA ILE A 321 -15.21 -2.36 12.44
C ILE A 321 -14.27 -3.48 12.92
N PHE A 322 -13.05 -3.10 13.28
CA PHE A 322 -12.02 -3.96 13.84
C PHE A 322 -11.58 -3.43 15.22
N THR A 323 -11.28 -4.32 16.13
CA THR A 323 -10.68 -4.01 17.44
C THR A 323 -9.54 -5.00 17.74
N ALA A 324 -8.85 -4.82 18.86
CA ALA A 324 -7.83 -5.76 19.32
C ALA A 324 -8.40 -7.21 19.37
N PRO A 325 -7.57 -8.24 19.21
CA PRO A 325 -8.02 -9.63 19.28
C PRO A 325 -8.60 -9.96 20.66
N ARG A 326 -9.57 -10.84 20.68
CA ARG A 326 -9.95 -11.52 21.90
C ARG A 326 -8.79 -12.43 22.31
N ARG A 327 -8.46 -12.47 23.58
CA ARG A 327 -7.48 -13.44 24.08
C ARG A 327 -8.08 -14.83 23.97
N ALA A 328 -7.73 -15.57 22.93
CA ALA A 328 -8.00 -16.98 22.77
C ALA A 328 -6.68 -17.75 22.89
N GLU A 329 -6.66 -18.82 23.64
CA GLU A 329 -5.42 -19.49 24.04
C GLU A 329 -4.69 -20.24 22.91
N THR A 330 -5.30 -20.55 21.77
CA THR A 330 -4.69 -21.47 20.78
C THR A 330 -5.06 -21.29 19.32
N MET A 331 -6.06 -20.50 18.95
CA MET A 331 -6.48 -20.33 17.55
C MET A 331 -6.87 -18.88 17.28
N LEU A 332 -6.62 -18.41 16.03
CA LEU A 332 -7.08 -17.13 15.58
C LEU A 332 -8.61 -17.04 15.70
N ASP A 333 -9.10 -16.20 16.62
CA ASP A 333 -10.52 -15.83 16.66
C ASP A 333 -10.73 -14.67 15.68
N PRO A 334 -11.58 -14.80 14.65
CA PRO A 334 -11.87 -13.71 13.73
C PRO A 334 -12.57 -12.52 14.41
N ARG A 335 -13.10 -12.70 15.63
CA ARG A 335 -13.84 -11.67 16.38
C ARG A 335 -12.88 -10.77 17.18
N GLY A 336 -13.18 -9.49 17.18
CA GLY A 336 -12.50 -8.50 18.02
C GLY A 336 -12.95 -8.54 19.49
N SER A 337 -12.31 -7.71 20.30
CA SER A 337 -12.56 -7.61 21.75
C SER A 337 -13.98 -7.11 22.08
N VAL A 338 -14.60 -6.34 21.19
CA VAL A 338 -15.96 -5.82 21.33
C VAL A 338 -16.93 -6.60 20.42
N ALA A 339 -18.15 -6.86 20.91
CA ALA A 339 -19.15 -7.54 20.11
C ALA A 339 -19.50 -6.77 18.83
N GLY A 340 -19.67 -7.49 17.71
CA GLY A 340 -19.90 -6.88 16.40
C GLY A 340 -18.66 -6.32 15.73
N THR A 341 -17.45 -6.62 16.24
CA THR A 341 -16.20 -6.22 15.59
C THR A 341 -15.38 -7.45 15.19
N PHE A 342 -14.55 -7.29 14.18
CA PHE A 342 -13.54 -8.27 13.80
C PHE A 342 -12.21 -8.00 14.53
N SER A 343 -11.39 -9.04 14.65
CA SER A 343 -10.02 -8.92 15.12
C SER A 343 -9.12 -8.24 14.11
N LEU A 344 -8.26 -7.32 14.57
CA LEU A 344 -7.17 -6.78 13.75
C LEU A 344 -6.18 -7.85 13.27
N GLU A 345 -6.10 -9.01 13.95
CA GLU A 345 -5.32 -10.15 13.48
C GLU A 345 -5.92 -10.81 12.23
N LEU A 346 -7.25 -10.77 12.07
CA LEU A 346 -7.91 -11.32 10.88
C LEU A 346 -7.40 -10.66 9.58
N ILE A 347 -7.09 -9.37 9.66
CA ILE A 347 -6.60 -8.55 8.55
C ILE A 347 -5.07 -8.33 8.60
N ASN A 348 -4.35 -9.11 9.41
CA ASN A 348 -2.90 -9.02 9.59
C ASN A 348 -2.38 -7.62 10.00
N ALA A 349 -3.20 -6.83 10.71
CA ALA A 349 -2.90 -5.45 11.09
C ALA A 349 -2.80 -5.24 12.62
N TYR A 350 -2.62 -6.29 13.38
CA TYR A 350 -2.45 -6.18 14.84
C TYR A 350 -0.99 -6.08 15.26
N HIS A 351 -0.68 -5.06 16.04
CA HIS A 351 0.54 -4.91 16.82
C HIS A 351 0.20 -4.32 18.18
N PRO A 352 0.68 -4.88 19.32
CA PRO A 352 0.25 -4.48 20.66
C PRO A 352 0.51 -2.98 20.97
N ASP A 353 1.60 -2.40 20.43
CA ASP A 353 2.02 -1.03 20.74
C ASP A 353 1.73 -0.01 19.63
N ARG A 354 1.23 -0.46 18.48
CA ARG A 354 1.08 0.40 17.29
C ARG A 354 -0.33 0.44 16.73
N SER A 355 -1.14 -0.61 16.96
CA SER A 355 -2.49 -0.67 16.43
C SER A 355 -3.40 0.34 17.10
N PRO A 356 -4.36 0.89 16.34
CA PRO A 356 -5.46 1.64 16.96
C PRO A 356 -6.33 0.71 17.82
N ASP A 357 -7.02 1.29 18.80
CA ASP A 357 -8.00 0.57 19.61
C ASP A 357 -9.23 0.19 18.80
N VAL A 358 -9.60 1.03 17.83
CA VAL A 358 -10.66 0.79 16.84
C VAL A 358 -10.17 1.19 15.46
N LEU A 359 -10.29 0.29 14.48
CA LEU A 359 -10.12 0.56 13.06
C LEU A 359 -11.44 0.33 12.36
N PHE A 360 -11.86 1.22 11.49
CA PHE A 360 -13.08 1.01 10.73
C PHE A 360 -12.98 1.54 9.30
N THR A 361 -13.89 1.07 8.46
CA THR A 361 -14.05 1.52 7.06
C THR A 361 -15.46 2.02 6.83
N PHE A 362 -15.68 2.59 5.65
CA PHE A 362 -16.97 3.07 5.20
C PHE A 362 -17.67 2.03 4.28
N PRO A 363 -18.96 2.19 4.00
CA PRO A 363 -19.67 1.37 3.03
C PRO A 363 -19.16 1.62 1.61
N TRP A 364 -19.24 0.59 0.79
CA TRP A 364 -18.89 0.64 -0.62
C TRP A 364 -19.95 -0.04 -1.49
N THR A 365 -19.96 0.27 -2.79
CA THR A 365 -20.85 -0.36 -3.77
C THR A 365 -20.09 -0.77 -5.03
N SER A 366 -20.78 -1.46 -5.94
CA SER A 366 -20.28 -1.80 -7.29
C SER A 366 -20.82 -0.86 -8.36
N GLU A 367 -21.40 0.25 -8.02
CA GLU A 367 -21.87 1.26 -8.96
C GLU A 367 -20.72 1.80 -9.80
N ARG A 368 -21.06 2.35 -10.98
CA ARG A 368 -20.09 2.91 -11.91
C ARG A 368 -20.06 4.43 -11.79
N ASN A 369 -18.85 4.98 -11.88
CA ASN A 369 -18.67 6.42 -12.00
C ASN A 369 -19.00 6.94 -13.42
N ALA A 370 -18.87 8.25 -13.63
CA ALA A 370 -19.13 8.90 -14.92
C ALA A 370 -18.24 8.39 -16.08
N TYR A 371 -17.13 7.74 -15.77
CA TYR A 371 -16.20 7.16 -16.74
C TYR A 371 -16.42 5.66 -16.95
N GLY A 372 -17.48 5.08 -16.38
CA GLY A 372 -17.82 3.67 -16.50
C GLY A 372 -17.01 2.74 -15.60
N VAL A 373 -16.15 3.25 -14.72
CA VAL A 373 -15.33 2.46 -13.79
C VAL A 373 -16.16 2.09 -12.56
N GLN A 374 -16.15 0.81 -12.19
CA GLN A 374 -16.87 0.29 -11.04
C GLN A 374 -16.15 0.62 -9.71
N GLY A 375 -16.97 0.79 -8.68
CA GLY A 375 -16.53 0.95 -7.30
C GLY A 375 -16.78 2.36 -6.78
N THR A 376 -17.69 2.46 -5.80
CA THR A 376 -17.94 3.69 -5.06
C THR A 376 -17.76 3.42 -3.57
N ASP A 377 -17.33 4.43 -2.85
CA ASP A 377 -17.07 4.40 -1.42
C ASP A 377 -17.58 5.68 -0.77
N VAL A 378 -17.70 5.67 0.55
CA VAL A 378 -17.87 6.88 1.37
C VAL A 378 -16.47 7.30 1.83
N GLY A 379 -16.17 8.59 1.76
CA GLY A 379 -14.89 9.14 2.18
C GLY A 379 -14.93 9.80 3.55
N ASN A 380 -13.76 10.20 4.05
CA ASN A 380 -13.62 11.03 5.24
C ASN A 380 -13.15 12.45 4.87
N THR A 381 -13.75 13.49 5.45
CA THR A 381 -13.36 14.88 5.16
C THR A 381 -12.06 15.31 5.84
N ALA A 382 -11.68 14.65 6.96
CA ALA A 382 -10.46 14.96 7.69
C ALA A 382 -9.30 14.11 7.16
N GLY A 383 -8.50 14.65 6.29
CA GLY A 383 -7.34 13.95 5.70
C GLY A 383 -7.44 13.73 4.21
N VAL A 384 -8.59 13.90 3.63
CA VAL A 384 -8.72 13.92 2.17
C VAL A 384 -8.37 15.31 1.68
N THR A 385 -7.14 15.48 1.29
CA THR A 385 -6.72 16.63 0.53
C THR A 385 -7.31 16.52 -0.87
N GLY A 386 -8.61 16.81 -1.01
CA GLY A 386 -9.18 17.14 -2.30
C GLY A 386 -10.29 16.36 -2.89
N SER A 387 -10.69 15.24 -2.41
CA SER A 387 -11.87 14.59 -2.96
C SER A 387 -13.14 15.25 -2.40
N LEU A 388 -13.69 16.16 -3.16
CA LEU A 388 -15.06 16.63 -2.94
C LEU A 388 -16.01 15.50 -3.33
N ALA A 389 -17.05 15.30 -2.54
CA ALA A 389 -18.10 14.34 -2.81
C ALA A 389 -18.51 14.36 -4.29
N GLY A 390 -18.42 13.22 -4.96
CA GLY A 390 -18.82 13.03 -6.35
C GLY A 390 -17.80 13.44 -7.43
N THR A 391 -16.63 13.99 -7.10
CA THR A 391 -15.66 14.44 -8.09
C THR A 391 -14.27 13.82 -7.92
N GLY A 392 -13.90 13.33 -6.74
CA GLY A 392 -12.63 12.70 -6.44
C GLY A 392 -12.77 11.21 -6.18
N SER A 393 -11.68 10.51 -6.30
CA SER A 393 -11.56 9.10 -5.91
C SER A 393 -10.60 8.96 -4.74
N ASP A 394 -10.67 7.85 -4.04
CA ASP A 394 -9.83 7.56 -2.88
C ASP A 394 -9.60 6.05 -2.76
N HIS A 395 -8.78 5.68 -1.82
CA HIS A 395 -8.43 4.31 -1.48
C HIS A 395 -8.33 4.13 0.04
N GLY A 396 -7.93 2.96 0.53
CA GLY A 396 -7.87 2.65 1.96
C GLY A 396 -9.04 1.79 2.44
N SER A 397 -10.07 1.62 1.63
CA SER A 397 -11.25 0.80 1.90
C SER A 397 -10.91 -0.70 1.94
N ILE A 398 -11.81 -1.48 2.53
CA ILE A 398 -11.84 -2.95 2.43
C ILE A 398 -12.75 -3.42 1.27
N SER A 399 -13.04 -2.54 0.32
CA SER A 399 -13.78 -2.88 -0.89
C SER A 399 -12.93 -3.73 -1.84
N PRO A 400 -13.54 -4.60 -2.67
CA PRO A 400 -12.77 -5.34 -3.67
C PRO A 400 -12.12 -4.43 -4.71
N TRP A 401 -12.56 -3.17 -4.82
CA TRP A 401 -12.05 -2.19 -5.79
C TRP A 401 -10.76 -1.54 -5.36
N THR A 402 -10.51 -1.46 -4.04
CA THR A 402 -9.26 -0.96 -3.46
C THR A 402 -8.32 -2.08 -3.04
N VAL A 403 -8.85 -3.24 -2.64
CA VAL A 403 -8.07 -4.44 -2.27
C VAL A 403 -7.40 -5.08 -3.48
N ARG A 404 -8.15 -5.27 -4.58
CA ARG A 404 -7.58 -5.85 -5.80
C ARG A 404 -6.65 -4.87 -6.47
N ASN A 405 -5.40 -5.26 -6.58
CA ASN A 405 -4.35 -4.49 -7.21
C ASN A 405 -3.80 -5.20 -8.45
N THR A 406 -3.03 -4.49 -9.24
CA THR A 406 -2.30 -5.06 -10.38
C THR A 406 -1.12 -5.89 -9.89
N MET A 407 -0.93 -7.07 -10.46
CA MET A 407 0.31 -7.84 -10.32
C MET A 407 0.56 -8.63 -11.60
N LEU A 408 1.72 -8.37 -12.23
CA LEU A 408 2.23 -9.07 -13.39
C LEU A 408 3.68 -9.50 -13.11
N ALA A 409 4.10 -10.64 -13.63
CA ALA A 409 5.48 -11.07 -13.60
C ALA A 409 5.93 -11.54 -14.98
N TRP A 410 7.08 -11.08 -15.44
CA TRP A 410 7.61 -11.36 -16.77
C TRP A 410 9.12 -11.56 -16.72
N GLY A 411 9.62 -12.44 -17.57
CA GLY A 411 11.07 -12.73 -17.71
C GLY A 411 11.35 -14.23 -17.78
N PRO A 412 12.63 -14.61 -17.98
CA PRO A 412 12.99 -15.99 -18.31
C PRO A 412 12.65 -17.04 -17.23
N ARG A 413 12.53 -16.65 -15.97
CA ARG A 413 12.19 -17.54 -14.87
C ARG A 413 10.69 -17.62 -14.59
N PHE A 414 9.87 -16.90 -15.32
CA PHE A 414 8.42 -16.93 -15.18
C PHE A 414 7.75 -17.70 -16.31
N LYS A 415 6.66 -18.38 -16.00
CA LYS A 415 5.76 -18.99 -16.97
C LYS A 415 5.23 -17.93 -17.93
N ARG A 416 4.98 -18.31 -19.19
CA ARG A 416 4.54 -17.40 -20.24
C ARG A 416 3.05 -17.58 -20.54
N GLY A 417 2.33 -16.45 -20.67
CA GLY A 417 0.94 -16.41 -21.09
C GLY A 417 -0.01 -17.10 -20.11
N VAL A 418 0.33 -17.11 -18.82
CA VAL A 418 -0.51 -17.75 -17.80
C VAL A 418 -1.27 -16.72 -16.97
N THR A 419 -2.49 -17.10 -16.56
CA THR A 419 -3.27 -16.34 -15.59
C THR A 419 -3.36 -17.15 -14.30
N VAL A 420 -2.71 -16.66 -13.25
CA VAL A 420 -2.75 -17.23 -11.90
C VAL A 420 -4.00 -16.71 -11.20
N ARG A 421 -4.88 -17.63 -10.73
CA ARG A 421 -6.10 -17.32 -9.98
C ARG A 421 -5.96 -17.58 -8.49
N ALA A 422 -4.92 -18.31 -8.09
CA ALA A 422 -4.59 -18.46 -6.69
C ALA A 422 -4.32 -17.09 -6.06
N PRO A 423 -4.83 -16.83 -4.85
CA PRO A 423 -4.56 -15.58 -4.13
C PRO A 423 -3.07 -15.30 -4.01
N ALA A 424 -2.70 -14.08 -4.36
CA ALA A 424 -1.37 -13.51 -4.22
C ALA A 424 -1.50 -12.07 -3.70
N GLY A 425 -0.41 -11.44 -3.29
CA GLY A 425 -0.46 -10.06 -2.83
C GLY A 425 0.91 -9.38 -2.80
N ASN A 426 0.92 -8.10 -2.51
CA ASN A 426 2.15 -7.31 -2.38
C ASN A 426 3.16 -7.91 -1.41
N VAL A 427 2.67 -8.62 -0.39
CA VAL A 427 3.49 -9.32 0.61
C VAL A 427 4.35 -10.45 0.02
N ASP A 428 3.97 -10.99 -1.15
CA ASP A 428 4.64 -12.13 -1.80
C ASP A 428 5.77 -11.71 -2.75
N VAL A 429 5.87 -10.42 -3.05
CA VAL A 429 6.88 -9.89 -3.98
C VAL A 429 8.29 -10.09 -3.41
N ALA A 430 8.54 -9.65 -2.17
CA ALA A 430 9.85 -9.78 -1.55
C ALA A 430 10.30 -11.24 -1.36
N PRO A 431 9.48 -12.20 -0.85
CA PRO A 431 9.85 -13.61 -0.82
C PRO A 431 10.18 -14.19 -2.19
N THR A 432 9.42 -13.82 -3.23
CA THR A 432 9.68 -14.31 -4.60
C THR A 432 10.98 -13.75 -5.15
N ILE A 433 11.28 -12.46 -4.91
CA ILE A 433 12.58 -11.87 -5.26
C ILE A 433 13.73 -12.58 -4.56
N LEU A 434 13.64 -12.79 -3.24
CA LEU A 434 14.68 -13.47 -2.47
C LEU A 434 14.92 -14.90 -2.96
N ALA A 435 13.86 -15.65 -3.28
CA ALA A 435 13.95 -16.98 -3.85
C ALA A 435 14.64 -16.98 -5.23
N LEU A 436 14.29 -16.03 -6.11
CA LEU A 436 14.95 -15.84 -7.41
C LEU A 436 16.44 -15.50 -7.27
N MET A 437 16.82 -14.79 -6.21
CA MET A 437 18.20 -14.43 -5.89
C MET A 437 18.94 -15.54 -5.11
N GLY A 438 18.28 -16.64 -4.74
CA GLY A 438 18.86 -17.70 -3.93
C GLY A 438 19.06 -17.34 -2.46
N ALA A 439 18.40 -16.27 -1.99
CA ALA A 439 18.46 -15.80 -0.62
C ALA A 439 17.36 -16.42 0.26
N SER A 440 17.55 -16.36 1.58
CA SER A 440 16.61 -16.95 2.53
C SER A 440 15.29 -16.17 2.58
N THR A 441 14.17 -16.90 2.51
CA THR A 441 12.80 -16.39 2.68
C THR A 441 12.26 -16.60 4.10
N SER A 442 13.09 -17.10 5.02
CA SER A 442 12.66 -17.37 6.40
C SER A 442 12.19 -16.13 7.13
N GLY A 443 11.13 -16.28 7.91
CA GLY A 443 10.56 -15.21 8.73
C GLY A 443 9.76 -14.17 7.95
N LEU A 444 9.37 -14.45 6.70
CA LEU A 444 8.46 -13.61 5.92
C LEU A 444 7.01 -14.08 6.08
N ASP A 445 6.07 -13.15 5.95
CA ASP A 445 4.64 -13.45 6.00
C ASP A 445 4.12 -13.85 4.63
N GLY A 446 4.67 -13.29 3.56
CA GLY A 446 4.36 -13.69 2.20
C GLY A 446 4.96 -15.05 1.83
N ARG A 447 4.53 -15.60 0.70
CA ARG A 447 5.01 -16.85 0.12
C ARG A 447 5.77 -16.61 -1.20
N VAL A 448 6.52 -17.59 -1.63
CA VAL A 448 7.10 -17.60 -2.99
C VAL A 448 5.98 -17.98 -3.97
N LEU A 449 5.82 -17.22 -5.03
CA LEU A 449 4.81 -17.45 -6.06
C LEU A 449 5.25 -18.54 -7.03
N HIS A 450 5.41 -19.78 -6.52
CA HIS A 450 5.95 -20.92 -7.27
C HIS A 450 5.13 -21.23 -8.53
N GLU A 451 3.83 -21.05 -8.50
CA GLU A 451 2.90 -21.29 -9.61
C GLU A 451 3.14 -20.37 -10.82
N ALA A 452 3.78 -19.23 -10.59
CA ALA A 452 4.18 -18.32 -11.66
C ALA A 452 5.60 -18.58 -12.19
N LEU A 453 6.40 -19.37 -11.48
CA LEU A 453 7.77 -19.67 -11.88
C LEU A 453 7.83 -20.84 -12.89
N ASP A 454 8.81 -20.77 -13.80
CA ASP A 454 9.07 -21.85 -14.74
C ASP A 454 9.46 -23.13 -13.97
N GLY A 455 8.83 -24.25 -14.33
CA GLY A 455 8.98 -25.53 -13.61
C GLY A 455 8.24 -25.59 -12.26
N GLY A 456 7.52 -24.55 -11.87
CA GLY A 456 6.66 -24.56 -10.68
C GLY A 456 5.34 -25.32 -10.89
N PRO A 457 4.56 -25.54 -9.81
CA PRO A 457 3.31 -26.29 -9.86
C PRO A 457 2.30 -25.66 -10.84
N ASP A 458 1.38 -26.48 -11.34
CA ASP A 458 0.22 -25.97 -12.06
C ASP A 458 -0.80 -25.41 -11.08
N GLU A 459 -1.66 -24.50 -11.56
CA GLU A 459 -2.61 -23.78 -10.70
C GLU A 459 -3.57 -24.73 -9.97
N GLU A 460 -3.99 -25.81 -10.62
CA GLU A 460 -4.90 -26.83 -10.06
C GLU A 460 -4.29 -27.57 -8.85
N GLN A 461 -2.99 -27.48 -8.66
CA GLN A 461 -2.28 -28.08 -7.52
C GLN A 461 -2.23 -27.13 -6.30
N ILE A 462 -2.62 -25.89 -6.48
CA ILE A 462 -2.64 -24.89 -5.41
C ILE A 462 -3.96 -24.96 -4.67
N ALA A 463 -3.93 -25.42 -3.43
CA ALA A 463 -5.12 -25.45 -2.58
C ALA A 463 -5.47 -24.04 -2.09
N VAL A 464 -6.69 -23.61 -2.40
CA VAL A 464 -7.25 -22.31 -1.98
C VAL A 464 -8.45 -22.57 -1.09
N GLU A 465 -8.46 -21.95 0.07
CA GLU A 465 -9.62 -21.94 0.95
C GLU A 465 -10.14 -20.52 1.11
N THR A 466 -11.43 -20.29 0.83
CA THR A 466 -12.09 -18.99 1.02
C THR A 466 -13.10 -19.09 2.14
N ARG A 467 -13.03 -18.17 3.10
CA ARG A 467 -13.93 -18.10 4.26
C ARG A 467 -14.54 -16.73 4.41
N ALA A 468 -15.83 -16.68 4.70
CA ALA A 468 -16.55 -15.48 5.08
C ALA A 468 -16.88 -15.55 6.59
N HIS A 469 -16.35 -14.59 7.33
CA HIS A 469 -16.61 -14.45 8.76
C HIS A 469 -17.69 -13.39 8.96
N THR A 470 -18.62 -13.63 9.89
CA THR A 470 -19.71 -12.70 10.21
C THR A 470 -19.63 -12.31 11.69
N VAL A 471 -19.87 -11.03 11.96
CA VAL A 471 -20.04 -10.50 13.33
C VAL A 471 -21.36 -9.77 13.45
N GLU A 472 -21.90 -9.77 14.68
CA GLU A 472 -23.16 -9.11 15.03
C GLU A 472 -22.97 -8.30 16.31
N ALA A 473 -23.55 -7.10 16.38
CA ALA A 473 -23.58 -6.30 17.58
C ALA A 473 -24.45 -6.99 18.66
N SER A 474 -24.15 -6.73 19.93
CA SER A 474 -24.96 -7.24 21.05
C SER A 474 -26.37 -6.64 21.08
N ALA A 475 -26.52 -5.43 20.57
CA ALA A 475 -27.81 -4.73 20.44
C ALA A 475 -27.85 -3.99 19.10
N GLY A 476 -29.06 -3.85 18.54
CA GLY A 476 -29.25 -3.19 17.26
C GLY A 476 -29.09 -4.12 16.06
N ALA A 477 -29.15 -3.52 14.87
CA ALA A 477 -29.17 -4.24 13.59
C ALA A 477 -27.80 -4.32 12.88
N TYR A 478 -26.70 -3.90 13.55
CA TYR A 478 -25.39 -3.92 12.90
C TYR A 478 -24.86 -5.36 12.75
N ARG A 479 -24.62 -5.72 11.51
CA ARG A 479 -23.98 -6.97 11.12
C ARG A 479 -22.97 -6.70 10.00
N ALA A 480 -21.83 -7.36 10.04
CA ALA A 480 -20.81 -7.20 9.01
C ALA A 480 -20.16 -8.53 8.65
N VAL A 481 -19.59 -8.57 7.44
CA VAL A 481 -18.88 -9.73 6.90
C VAL A 481 -17.50 -9.30 6.45
N VAL A 482 -16.48 -10.13 6.73
CA VAL A 482 -15.15 -10.07 6.12
C VAL A 482 -14.87 -11.40 5.46
N GLN A 483 -14.52 -11.37 4.18
CA GLN A 483 -14.08 -12.52 3.40
C GLN A 483 -12.57 -12.51 3.30
N VAL A 484 -11.98 -13.68 3.52
CA VAL A 484 -10.54 -13.91 3.37
C VAL A 484 -10.31 -15.18 2.58
N SER A 485 -9.21 -15.22 1.83
CA SER A 485 -8.72 -16.43 1.15
C SER A 485 -7.40 -16.87 1.76
N GLU A 486 -7.17 -18.17 1.85
CA GLU A 486 -5.94 -18.75 2.39
C GLU A 486 -5.28 -19.68 1.37
N VAL A 487 -3.95 -19.54 1.23
CA VAL A 487 -3.09 -20.39 0.41
C VAL A 487 -1.82 -20.69 1.20
N GLU A 488 -1.47 -21.97 1.34
CA GLU A 488 -0.26 -22.40 2.07
C GLU A 488 -0.15 -21.79 3.49
N GLY A 489 -1.30 -21.60 4.15
CA GLY A 489 -1.39 -20.97 5.48
C GLY A 489 -1.16 -19.44 5.46
N ARG A 490 -1.14 -18.81 4.31
CA ARG A 490 -1.07 -17.35 4.13
C ARG A 490 -2.47 -16.80 3.85
N ARG A 491 -2.83 -15.73 4.55
CA ARG A 491 -4.15 -15.12 4.46
C ARG A 491 -4.12 -13.84 3.67
N TYR A 492 -5.10 -13.71 2.78
CA TYR A 492 -5.36 -12.52 1.96
C TYR A 492 -6.76 -12.01 2.27
N VAL A 493 -6.91 -10.71 2.45
CA VAL A 493 -8.20 -10.07 2.71
C VAL A 493 -8.86 -9.79 1.36
N ASP A 494 -9.99 -10.42 1.07
CA ASP A 494 -10.67 -10.24 -0.23
C ASP A 494 -11.56 -9.00 -0.24
N LYS A 495 -12.36 -8.82 0.79
CA LYS A 495 -13.31 -7.71 0.97
C LYS A 495 -14.02 -7.78 2.32
N GLY A 496 -14.62 -6.66 2.73
CA GLY A 496 -15.53 -6.63 3.88
C GLY A 496 -16.71 -5.68 3.62
N TRP A 497 -17.87 -5.97 4.19
CA TRP A 497 -19.08 -5.16 4.00
C TRP A 497 -20.04 -5.30 5.18
N ARG A 498 -20.86 -4.25 5.37
CA ARG A 498 -21.99 -4.29 6.28
C ARG A 498 -23.17 -5.02 5.61
N LEU A 499 -23.86 -5.85 6.38
CA LEU A 499 -25.13 -6.46 5.94
C LEU A 499 -26.30 -5.46 6.16
N PRO A 500 -27.34 -5.56 5.34
CA PRO A 500 -28.57 -4.76 5.50
C PRO A 500 -29.26 -4.99 6.86
#